data_a32eb8afa86b525def52e2a989679b12
#
_entry.id   a32eb8afa86b525def52e2a989679b12
#
_cell.length_a   1.000
_cell.length_b   1.000
_cell.length_c   1.000
_cell.angle_alpha   90.00
_cell.angle_beta   90.00
_cell.angle_gamma   90.00
#
_symmetry.space_group_name_H-M   'P 1'
#
loop_
_entity.id
_entity.type
_entity.pdbx_description
1 polymer ?
#
loop_
_entity_poly.entity_id
_entity_poly.type
_entity_poly.pdbx_seq_one_letter_code
_entity_poly.pdbx_strand_id
1 'polypeptide(L)'
;MSAAKNININLKIWRQKNAKSKGSMESYKLDNVSTASSFLEMLDQLNEQLVNERKEPIAFDHDCREGICGMCSLYINGRAHGPDTGITTCQLHMRMFNDGDTIYIEPWRSAAFPVIKDLVVDRSSFDRIQQAGGFVSVNTSGRTMDANAIPIPKHDADRAFEAAACIGCGACVATCKNGSAMLFVGA
;
A
#
# COMPACT_ATOMS: atom_id res chain seq x y z
N MET A 1 19.79 12.73 17.18
CA MET A 1 18.47 12.52 16.59
C MET A 1 17.69 13.81 16.72
N SER A 2 17.23 14.41 15.61
CA SER A 2 16.37 15.60 15.68
C SER A 2 15.08 15.23 16.39
N ALA A 3 14.62 16.07 17.33
CA ALA A 3 13.35 15.88 17.99
C ALA A 3 12.23 15.83 16.95
N ALA A 4 11.23 14.97 17.17
CA ALA A 4 10.04 14.89 16.33
C ALA A 4 9.39 16.29 16.27
N LYS A 5 9.15 16.77 15.05
CA LYS A 5 8.52 18.05 14.75
C LYS A 5 7.06 17.80 14.41
N ASN A 6 6.18 18.69 14.76
CA ASN A 6 4.80 18.62 14.30
C ASN A 6 4.62 19.51 13.07
N ILE A 7 3.80 19.07 12.14
CA ILE A 7 3.46 19.76 10.90
C ILE A 7 1.95 19.85 10.72
N ASN A 8 1.50 20.87 10.01
CA ASN A 8 0.11 21.02 9.58
C ASN A 8 0.03 20.70 8.10
N ILE A 9 -0.94 19.91 7.68
CA ILE A 9 -1.05 19.43 6.31
C ILE A 9 -2.46 19.61 5.77
N ASN A 10 -2.54 19.77 4.45
CA ASN A 10 -3.79 19.76 3.72
C ASN A 10 -3.90 18.43 2.97
N LEU A 11 -5.02 17.75 3.08
CA LEU A 11 -5.26 16.46 2.45
C LEU A 11 -6.34 16.60 1.38
N LYS A 12 -6.09 16.03 0.22
CA LYS A 12 -7.05 15.82 -0.85
C LYS A 12 -7.26 14.33 -0.99
N ILE A 13 -8.38 13.82 -0.50
CA ILE A 13 -8.63 12.37 -0.40
C ILE A 13 -9.79 12.00 -1.30
N TRP A 14 -9.63 10.92 -2.08
CA TRP A 14 -10.69 10.34 -2.86
C TRP A 14 -11.78 9.77 -1.95
N ARG A 15 -13.02 10.22 -2.17
CA ARG A 15 -14.20 9.73 -1.47
C ARG A 15 -15.17 9.12 -2.47
N GLN A 16 -15.62 7.91 -2.16
CA GLN A 16 -16.58 7.19 -2.99
C GLN A 16 -17.42 6.27 -2.10
N LYS A 17 -18.73 6.51 -2.07
CA LYS A 17 -19.64 5.81 -1.15
C LYS A 17 -19.71 4.30 -1.39
N ASN A 18 -19.66 3.87 -2.66
CA ASN A 18 -19.71 2.45 -3.07
C ASN A 18 -19.25 2.32 -4.53
N ALA A 19 -19.10 1.08 -5.01
CA ALA A 19 -18.64 0.77 -6.36
C ALA A 19 -19.48 1.37 -7.50
N LYS A 20 -20.76 1.71 -7.24
CA LYS A 20 -21.68 2.27 -8.25
C LYS A 20 -21.78 3.80 -8.22
N SER A 21 -21.31 4.43 -7.16
CA SER A 21 -21.34 5.89 -7.02
C SER A 21 -20.15 6.53 -7.73
N LYS A 22 -20.35 7.77 -8.18
CA LYS A 22 -19.25 8.59 -8.68
C LYS A 22 -18.44 9.08 -7.47
N GLY A 23 -17.12 8.92 -7.52
CA GLY A 23 -16.21 9.46 -6.52
C GLY A 23 -15.78 10.90 -6.84
N SER A 24 -15.24 11.56 -5.83
CA SER A 24 -14.64 12.91 -5.94
C SER A 24 -13.54 13.11 -4.90
N MET A 25 -12.69 14.10 -5.16
CA MET A 25 -11.68 14.53 -4.18
C MET A 25 -12.31 15.46 -3.14
N GLU A 26 -12.16 15.11 -1.88
CA GLU A 26 -12.57 15.96 -0.76
C GLU A 26 -11.36 16.53 -0.04
N SER A 27 -11.51 17.71 0.56
CA SER A 27 -10.43 18.43 1.22
C SER A 27 -10.56 18.33 2.74
N TYR A 28 -9.47 18.02 3.39
CA TYR A 28 -9.35 17.97 4.85
C TYR A 28 -8.13 18.75 5.30
N LYS A 29 -8.17 19.27 6.50
CA LYS A 29 -7.03 19.88 7.17
C LYS A 29 -6.72 19.11 8.44
N LEU A 30 -5.48 18.80 8.65
CA LEU A 30 -5.01 18.11 9.82
C LEU A 30 -3.84 18.90 10.41
N ASP A 31 -4.02 19.34 11.66
CA ASP A 31 -3.02 20.12 12.38
C ASP A 31 -2.25 19.23 13.35
N ASN A 32 -1.03 19.63 13.67
CA ASN A 32 -0.21 19.02 14.72
C ASN A 32 0.13 17.55 14.48
N VAL A 33 0.40 17.16 13.23
CA VAL A 33 0.82 15.81 12.87
C VAL A 33 2.29 15.60 13.19
N SER A 34 2.63 14.57 13.96
CA SER A 34 4.01 14.25 14.28
C SER A 34 4.77 13.76 13.04
N THR A 35 5.96 14.33 12.79
CA THR A 35 6.84 13.84 11.72
C THR A 35 7.40 12.44 11.96
N ALA A 36 7.31 11.91 13.17
CA ALA A 36 7.67 10.55 13.53
C ALA A 36 6.56 9.53 13.23
N SER A 37 5.31 9.99 13.06
CA SER A 37 4.18 9.11 12.72
C SER A 37 4.34 8.51 11.32
N SER A 38 3.80 7.31 11.15
CA SER A 38 3.60 6.72 9.83
C SER A 38 2.43 7.40 9.10
N PHE A 39 2.36 7.20 7.79
CA PHE A 39 1.26 7.73 6.97
C PHE A 39 -0.11 7.16 7.39
N LEU A 40 -0.16 5.90 7.82
CA LEU A 40 -1.39 5.30 8.32
C LEU A 40 -1.83 5.89 9.66
N GLU A 41 -0.89 6.16 10.58
CA GLU A 41 -1.22 6.85 11.84
C GLU A 41 -1.76 8.26 11.60
N MET A 42 -1.27 8.96 10.58
CA MET A 42 -1.84 10.25 10.17
C MET A 42 -3.29 10.08 9.67
N LEU A 43 -3.59 9.02 8.90
CA LEU A 43 -4.97 8.72 8.49
C LEU A 43 -5.87 8.31 9.68
N ASP A 44 -5.33 7.57 10.65
CA ASP A 44 -6.03 7.25 11.90
C ASP A 44 -6.38 8.54 12.66
N GLN A 45 -5.44 9.49 12.79
CA GLN A 45 -5.67 10.79 13.43
C GLN A 45 -6.78 11.59 12.70
N LEU A 46 -6.77 11.58 11.37
CA LEU A 46 -7.86 12.20 10.59
C LEU A 46 -9.20 11.52 10.86
N ASN A 47 -9.23 10.19 10.88
CA ASN A 47 -10.46 9.44 11.15
C ASN A 47 -10.99 9.69 12.56
N GLU A 48 -10.12 9.79 13.57
CA GLU A 48 -10.51 10.20 14.92
C GLU A 48 -11.14 11.60 14.93
N GLN A 49 -10.53 12.56 14.24
CA GLN A 49 -11.12 13.90 14.08
C GLN A 49 -12.51 13.84 13.44
N LEU A 50 -12.66 13.09 12.32
CA LEU A 50 -13.96 12.96 11.63
C LEU A 50 -15.04 12.33 12.50
N VAL A 51 -14.69 11.27 13.26
CA VAL A 51 -15.63 10.62 14.18
C VAL A 51 -16.06 11.59 15.29
N ASN A 52 -15.14 12.36 15.87
CA ASN A 52 -15.46 13.37 16.88
C ASN A 52 -16.38 14.49 16.31
N GLU A 53 -16.22 14.82 15.03
CA GLU A 53 -17.08 15.75 14.29
C GLU A 53 -18.40 15.11 13.81
N ARG A 54 -18.65 13.84 14.13
CA ARG A 54 -19.80 13.04 13.66
C ARG A 54 -19.87 12.93 12.13
N LYS A 55 -18.74 12.95 11.45
CA LYS A 55 -18.58 12.73 10.03
C LYS A 55 -18.17 11.28 9.76
N GLU A 56 -18.45 10.82 8.54
CA GLU A 56 -18.06 9.48 8.11
C GLU A 56 -16.52 9.38 7.96
N PRO A 57 -15.86 8.42 8.61
CA PRO A 57 -14.42 8.23 8.48
C PRO A 57 -14.04 7.79 7.06
N ILE A 58 -12.77 7.96 6.73
CA ILE A 58 -12.18 7.47 5.48
C ILE A 58 -12.02 5.96 5.56
N ALA A 59 -12.54 5.23 4.58
CA ALA A 59 -12.28 3.81 4.44
C ALA A 59 -10.93 3.59 3.75
N PHE A 60 -10.02 2.89 4.40
CA PHE A 60 -8.73 2.45 3.85
C PHE A 60 -8.32 1.10 4.42
N ASP A 61 -7.59 0.32 3.64
CA ASP A 61 -7.11 -0.99 4.06
C ASP A 61 -5.76 -0.91 4.76
N HIS A 62 -5.60 -1.69 5.79
CA HIS A 62 -4.33 -1.95 6.48
C HIS A 62 -4.44 -3.26 7.25
N ASP A 63 -3.27 -3.87 7.55
CA ASP A 63 -3.21 -5.07 8.37
C ASP A 63 -1.92 -5.09 9.19
N CYS A 64 -0.82 -5.63 8.68
CA CYS A 64 0.41 -5.86 9.42
C CYS A 64 1.07 -4.58 9.99
N ARG A 65 0.97 -3.45 9.32
CA ARG A 65 1.69 -2.19 9.58
C ARG A 65 3.23 -2.34 9.64
N GLU A 66 3.75 -3.43 9.09
CA GLU A 66 5.18 -3.80 9.09
C GLU A 66 5.78 -3.94 7.68
N GLY A 67 5.01 -3.59 6.65
CA GLY A 67 5.49 -3.59 5.26
C GLY A 67 5.56 -4.97 4.60
N ILE A 68 4.83 -5.97 5.09
CA ILE A 68 4.93 -7.36 4.62
C ILE A 68 3.64 -7.94 4.03
N CYS A 69 2.46 -7.36 4.29
CA CYS A 69 1.19 -7.95 3.87
C CYS A 69 0.65 -7.40 2.53
N GLY A 70 1.13 -6.25 2.08
CA GLY A 70 0.68 -5.63 0.83
C GLY A 70 -0.74 -5.02 0.85
N MET A 71 -1.39 -4.88 2.02
CA MET A 71 -2.79 -4.40 2.11
C MET A 71 -2.94 -2.89 2.08
N CYS A 72 -1.99 -2.11 2.58
CA CYS A 72 -2.05 -0.65 2.71
C CYS A 72 -1.73 0.11 1.41
N SER A 73 -2.24 -0.36 0.30
CA SER A 73 -1.87 0.11 -1.04
C SER A 73 -2.63 1.37 -1.44
N LEU A 74 -1.92 2.50 -1.54
CA LEU A 74 -2.47 3.81 -1.91
C LEU A 74 -1.60 4.51 -2.96
N TYR A 75 -2.24 5.35 -3.78
CA TYR A 75 -1.54 6.40 -4.52
C TYR A 75 -1.43 7.65 -3.66
N ILE A 76 -0.22 8.12 -3.46
CA ILE A 76 0.09 9.34 -2.71
C ILE A 76 0.86 10.27 -3.64
N ASN A 77 0.29 11.45 -3.92
CA ASN A 77 0.84 12.40 -4.89
C ASN A 77 1.12 11.76 -6.27
N GLY A 78 0.25 10.85 -6.72
CA GLY A 78 0.36 10.18 -8.01
C GLY A 78 1.40 9.06 -8.09
N ARG A 79 2.01 8.66 -6.97
CA ARG A 79 2.97 7.54 -6.87
C ARG A 79 2.42 6.44 -5.97
N ALA A 80 2.59 5.20 -6.39
CA ALA A 80 2.26 4.06 -5.56
C ALA A 80 3.10 4.07 -4.27
N HIS A 81 2.43 3.97 -3.13
CA HIS A 81 3.01 4.04 -1.77
C HIS A 81 3.66 5.38 -1.37
N GLY A 82 3.66 6.39 -2.26
CA GLY A 82 4.17 7.73 -1.95
C GLY A 82 5.56 8.05 -2.48
N PRO A 83 6.20 9.10 -1.96
CA PRO A 83 7.43 9.67 -2.52
C PRO A 83 8.67 8.80 -2.32
N ASP A 84 8.70 7.96 -1.30
CA ASP A 84 9.83 7.08 -1.01
C ASP A 84 9.80 5.81 -1.89
N THR A 85 10.93 5.11 -1.99
CA THR A 85 11.08 3.93 -2.86
C THR A 85 11.35 2.67 -2.05
N GLY A 86 10.86 1.51 -2.53
CA GLY A 86 11.07 0.22 -1.86
C GLY A 86 10.35 0.05 -0.54
N ILE A 87 9.32 0.87 -0.28
CA ILE A 87 8.50 0.80 0.94
C ILE A 87 7.02 0.66 0.60
N THR A 88 6.23 0.34 1.61
CA THR A 88 4.76 0.38 1.57
C THR A 88 4.23 1.62 2.26
N THR A 89 2.94 1.93 2.09
CA THR A 89 2.31 3.09 2.73
C THR A 89 2.44 3.08 4.26
N CYS A 90 2.38 1.91 4.90
CA CYS A 90 2.54 1.81 6.35
C CYS A 90 3.97 2.10 6.85
N GLN A 91 4.96 2.06 5.97
CA GLN A 91 6.35 2.40 6.27
C GLN A 91 6.74 3.83 5.82
N LEU A 92 5.85 4.50 5.09
CA LEU A 92 6.01 5.91 4.77
C LEU A 92 5.78 6.75 6.03
N HIS A 93 6.72 7.63 6.37
CA HIS A 93 6.63 8.49 7.55
C HIS A 93 6.33 9.94 7.17
N MET A 94 5.67 10.65 8.08
CA MET A 94 5.28 12.04 7.87
C MET A 94 6.47 13.01 7.76
N ARG A 95 7.67 12.60 8.17
CA ARG A 95 8.92 13.37 7.94
C ARG A 95 9.29 13.56 6.46
N MET A 96 8.64 12.81 5.56
CA MET A 96 8.81 12.95 4.10
C MET A 96 8.01 14.13 3.52
N PHE A 97 7.22 14.81 4.35
CA PHE A 97 6.38 15.95 3.98
C PHE A 97 6.74 17.18 4.81
N ASN A 98 6.43 18.36 4.29
CA ASN A 98 6.71 19.63 4.93
C ASN A 98 5.45 20.25 5.53
N ASP A 99 5.64 21.18 6.46
CA ASP A 99 4.54 21.97 7.01
C ASP A 99 3.86 22.77 5.90
N GLY A 100 2.53 22.69 5.86
CA GLY A 100 1.70 23.34 4.83
C GLY A 100 1.52 22.56 3.52
N ASP A 101 2.17 21.40 3.36
CA ASP A 101 2.04 20.59 2.15
C ASP A 101 0.58 20.18 1.89
N THR A 102 0.24 20.06 0.60
CA THR A 102 -1.01 19.45 0.15
C THR A 102 -0.73 18.06 -0.40
N ILE A 103 -1.34 17.04 0.20
CA ILE A 103 -1.13 15.63 -0.12
C ILE A 103 -2.39 15.07 -0.79
N TYR A 104 -2.23 14.52 -1.98
CA TYR A 104 -3.30 13.86 -2.73
C TYR A 104 -3.25 12.35 -2.44
N ILE A 105 -4.39 11.78 -2.02
CA ILE A 105 -4.51 10.38 -1.63
C ILE A 105 -5.64 9.74 -2.42
N GLU A 106 -5.32 8.67 -3.14
CA GLU A 106 -6.25 7.98 -4.04
C GLU A 106 -6.10 6.46 -3.91
N PRO A 107 -7.15 5.69 -4.22
CA PRO A 107 -7.04 4.24 -4.35
C PRO A 107 -6.22 3.87 -5.58
N TRP A 108 -5.91 2.58 -5.77
CA TRP A 108 -5.35 2.10 -7.03
C TRP A 108 -6.24 2.52 -8.21
N ARG A 109 -5.65 3.18 -9.21
CA ARG A 109 -6.33 3.67 -10.43
C ARG A 109 -6.33 2.63 -11.55
N SER A 110 -6.57 1.38 -11.25
CA SER A 110 -6.57 0.33 -12.26
C SER A 110 -7.96 -0.29 -12.38
N ALA A 111 -8.39 -0.57 -13.60
CA ALA A 111 -9.63 -1.32 -13.84
C ALA A 111 -9.56 -2.74 -13.23
N ALA A 112 -8.35 -3.27 -13.01
CA ALA A 112 -8.11 -4.53 -12.32
C ALA A 112 -8.47 -4.47 -10.81
N PHE A 113 -8.49 -3.29 -10.23
CA PHE A 113 -8.79 -3.03 -8.82
C PHE A 113 -9.94 -2.03 -8.70
N PRO A 114 -11.20 -2.42 -9.00
CA PRO A 114 -12.33 -1.51 -8.90
C PRO A 114 -12.53 -1.05 -7.45
N VAL A 115 -12.92 0.22 -7.28
CA VAL A 115 -13.12 0.80 -5.94
C VAL A 115 -14.36 0.20 -5.29
N ILE A 116 -14.23 -0.29 -4.07
CA ILE A 116 -15.33 -0.73 -3.21
C ILE A 116 -15.91 0.49 -2.48
N LYS A 117 -15.04 1.20 -1.75
CA LYS A 117 -15.40 2.41 -1.00
C LYS A 117 -14.14 3.24 -0.74
N ASP A 118 -14.20 4.52 -0.95
CA ASP A 118 -13.11 5.49 -0.71
C ASP A 118 -11.76 5.00 -1.27
N LEU A 119 -10.84 4.61 -0.41
CA LEU A 119 -9.50 4.13 -0.77
C LEU A 119 -9.40 2.60 -0.86
N VAL A 120 -10.48 1.88 -0.53
CA VAL A 120 -10.54 0.42 -0.56
C VAL A 120 -10.91 -0.07 -1.95
N VAL A 121 -10.14 -1.02 -2.48
CA VAL A 121 -10.34 -1.61 -3.81
C VAL A 121 -10.59 -3.11 -3.73
N ASP A 122 -11.30 -3.66 -4.71
CA ASP A 122 -11.51 -5.08 -4.87
C ASP A 122 -10.24 -5.73 -5.46
N ARG A 123 -9.58 -6.57 -4.67
CA ARG A 123 -8.38 -7.32 -5.04
C ARG A 123 -8.66 -8.78 -5.39
N SER A 124 -9.91 -9.21 -5.37
CA SER A 124 -10.28 -10.63 -5.47
C SER A 124 -9.77 -11.30 -6.75
N SER A 125 -9.64 -10.57 -7.86
CA SER A 125 -9.06 -11.11 -9.09
C SER A 125 -7.57 -11.43 -8.95
N PHE A 126 -6.83 -10.57 -8.28
CA PHE A 126 -5.41 -10.76 -8.00
C PHE A 126 -5.18 -11.88 -6.97
N ASP A 127 -6.00 -11.94 -5.92
CA ASP A 127 -5.92 -12.96 -4.89
C ASP A 127 -6.23 -14.35 -5.44
N ARG A 128 -7.17 -14.48 -6.39
CA ARG A 128 -7.44 -15.76 -7.08
C ARG A 128 -6.23 -16.26 -7.88
N ILE A 129 -5.45 -15.38 -8.49
CA ILE A 129 -4.22 -15.76 -9.20
C ILE A 129 -3.17 -16.24 -8.20
N GLN A 130 -3.02 -15.56 -7.07
CA GLN A 130 -2.12 -16.00 -5.99
C GLN A 130 -2.54 -17.38 -5.47
N GLN A 131 -3.81 -17.60 -5.19
CA GLN A 131 -4.34 -18.90 -4.74
C GLN A 131 -4.10 -20.03 -5.76
N ALA A 132 -4.13 -19.71 -7.05
CA ALA A 132 -3.86 -20.67 -8.13
C ALA A 132 -2.36 -20.99 -8.33
N GLY A 133 -1.47 -20.47 -7.49
CA GLY A 133 -0.03 -20.72 -7.54
C GLY A 133 0.82 -19.54 -8.00
N GLY A 134 0.24 -18.34 -8.11
CA GLY A 134 0.96 -17.09 -8.40
C GLY A 134 1.72 -16.53 -7.21
N PHE A 135 2.50 -17.36 -6.53
CA PHE A 135 3.32 -16.98 -5.38
C PHE A 135 4.64 -17.73 -5.37
N VAL A 136 5.63 -17.17 -4.69
CA VAL A 136 6.92 -17.82 -4.46
C VAL A 136 6.85 -18.58 -3.14
N SER A 137 7.27 -19.84 -3.16
CA SER A 137 7.37 -20.68 -1.95
C SER A 137 8.69 -21.43 -1.90
N VAL A 138 9.04 -21.88 -0.70
CA VAL A 138 10.24 -22.72 -0.50
C VAL A 138 9.98 -24.09 -1.11
N ASN A 139 10.94 -24.57 -1.93
CA ASN A 139 10.92 -25.95 -2.41
C ASN A 139 11.33 -26.90 -1.27
N THR A 140 10.35 -27.48 -0.61
CA THR A 140 10.58 -28.40 0.51
C THR A 140 10.69 -29.86 0.08
N SER A 141 10.51 -30.21 -1.19
CA SER A 141 10.46 -31.58 -1.71
C SER A 141 9.64 -32.57 -0.88
N GLY A 142 8.81 -32.08 0.05
CA GLY A 142 7.95 -32.89 0.94
C GLY A 142 8.69 -33.68 2.02
N ARG A 143 9.97 -33.44 2.23
CA ARG A 143 10.80 -34.12 3.26
C ARG A 143 11.94 -33.24 3.73
N THR A 144 12.51 -33.58 4.88
CA THR A 144 13.71 -32.92 5.42
C THR A 144 14.89 -33.07 4.45
N MET A 145 15.61 -31.99 4.20
CA MET A 145 16.84 -32.04 3.39
C MET A 145 17.92 -32.83 4.10
N ASP A 146 18.69 -33.62 3.33
CA ASP A 146 19.89 -34.32 3.84
C ASP A 146 20.90 -33.27 4.28
N ALA A 147 21.55 -33.50 5.45
CA ALA A 147 22.60 -32.64 5.96
C ALA A 147 23.85 -32.60 5.04
N ASN A 148 24.04 -33.62 4.19
CA ASN A 148 25.10 -33.68 3.19
C ASN A 148 24.66 -33.18 1.80
N ALA A 149 23.47 -32.62 1.66
CA ALA A 149 23.01 -32.04 0.39
C ALA A 149 24.00 -30.95 -0.07
N ILE A 150 24.24 -30.88 -1.37
CA ILE A 150 25.10 -29.84 -1.96
C ILE A 150 24.44 -28.48 -1.71
N PRO A 151 25.12 -27.52 -1.05
CA PRO A 151 24.56 -26.19 -0.84
C PRO A 151 24.27 -25.49 -2.15
N ILE A 152 23.19 -24.66 -2.19
CA ILE A 152 22.88 -23.79 -3.31
C ILE A 152 23.94 -22.69 -3.36
N PRO A 153 24.55 -22.40 -4.53
CA PRO A 153 25.49 -21.29 -4.68
C PRO A 153 24.88 -19.97 -4.22
N LYS A 154 25.69 -19.13 -3.55
CA LYS A 154 25.21 -17.86 -2.99
C LYS A 154 24.52 -16.97 -4.03
N HIS A 155 25.07 -16.83 -5.22
CA HIS A 155 24.49 -15.98 -6.28
C HIS A 155 23.10 -16.46 -6.73
N ASP A 156 22.85 -17.78 -6.74
CA ASP A 156 21.52 -18.32 -7.07
C ASP A 156 20.53 -18.10 -5.92
N ALA A 157 21.00 -18.27 -4.67
CA ALA A 157 20.21 -17.96 -3.48
C ALA A 157 19.84 -16.47 -3.41
N ASP A 158 20.79 -15.57 -3.66
CA ASP A 158 20.54 -14.12 -3.67
C ASP A 158 19.48 -13.74 -4.72
N ARG A 159 19.57 -14.28 -5.94
CA ARG A 159 18.57 -14.06 -7.00
C ARG A 159 17.18 -14.58 -6.62
N ALA A 160 17.14 -15.73 -5.96
CA ALA A 160 15.88 -16.31 -5.47
C ALA A 160 15.25 -15.42 -4.36
N PHE A 161 16.06 -14.89 -3.45
CA PHE A 161 15.61 -13.97 -2.40
C PHE A 161 15.11 -12.64 -2.98
N GLU A 162 15.79 -12.08 -3.98
CA GLU A 162 15.35 -10.90 -4.69
C GLU A 162 14.00 -11.12 -5.38
N ALA A 163 13.82 -12.26 -6.05
CA ALA A 163 12.56 -12.65 -6.67
C ALA A 163 11.43 -12.87 -5.64
N ALA A 164 11.78 -13.34 -4.43
CA ALA A 164 10.83 -13.58 -3.34
C ALA A 164 10.45 -12.30 -2.56
N ALA A 165 10.99 -11.13 -2.92
CA ALA A 165 10.67 -9.86 -2.26
C ALA A 165 9.23 -9.36 -2.52
N CYS A 166 8.49 -9.99 -3.42
CA CYS A 166 7.11 -9.63 -3.71
C CYS A 166 6.20 -9.90 -2.50
N ILE A 167 5.46 -8.84 -2.07
CA ILE A 167 4.48 -8.93 -0.98
C ILE A 167 3.02 -8.96 -1.48
N GLY A 168 2.80 -9.10 -2.79
CA GLY A 168 1.47 -9.15 -3.38
C GLY A 168 0.66 -7.84 -3.26
N CYS A 169 1.29 -6.68 -3.16
CA CYS A 169 0.59 -5.41 -2.98
C CYS A 169 -0.16 -4.91 -4.23
N GLY A 170 0.17 -5.41 -5.43
CA GLY A 170 -0.46 -4.99 -6.68
C GLY A 170 0.01 -3.65 -7.24
N ALA A 171 1.02 -3.00 -6.66
CA ALA A 171 1.52 -1.70 -7.13
C ALA A 171 2.02 -1.74 -8.58
N CYS A 172 2.70 -2.81 -8.98
CA CYS A 172 3.18 -3.01 -10.34
C CYS A 172 2.04 -3.07 -11.36
N VAL A 173 0.94 -3.76 -11.04
CA VAL A 173 -0.26 -3.82 -11.88
C VAL A 173 -0.94 -2.46 -11.94
N ALA A 174 -1.11 -1.80 -10.79
CA ALA A 174 -1.80 -0.52 -10.70
C ALA A 174 -1.06 0.62 -11.43
N THR A 175 0.27 0.59 -11.48
CA THR A 175 1.10 1.60 -12.16
C THR A 175 1.34 1.30 -13.63
N CYS A 176 1.11 0.07 -14.07
CA CYS A 176 1.36 -0.34 -15.45
C CYS A 176 0.35 0.31 -16.40
N LYS A 177 0.84 1.01 -17.44
CA LYS A 177 -0.03 1.61 -18.47
C LYS A 177 -0.85 0.56 -19.25
N ASN A 178 -0.37 -0.67 -19.31
CA ASN A 178 -1.02 -1.80 -19.97
C ASN A 178 -1.75 -2.74 -18.99
N GLY A 179 -1.78 -2.43 -17.73
CA GLY A 179 -2.36 -3.30 -16.69
C GLY A 179 -3.81 -3.66 -16.92
N SER A 180 -4.59 -2.75 -17.50
CA SER A 180 -6.00 -2.99 -17.86
C SER A 180 -6.19 -3.94 -19.06
N ALA A 181 -5.19 -4.06 -19.93
CA ALA A 181 -5.23 -4.92 -21.11
C ALA A 181 -4.57 -6.28 -20.88
N MET A 182 -3.58 -6.34 -20.00
CA MET A 182 -2.75 -7.52 -19.76
C MET A 182 -2.78 -7.96 -18.30
N LEU A 183 -3.91 -7.88 -17.67
CA LEU A 183 -4.17 -8.17 -16.26
C LEU A 183 -3.21 -9.19 -15.64
N PHE A 184 -2.40 -8.73 -14.67
CA PHE A 184 -1.54 -9.56 -13.81
C PHE A 184 -0.42 -10.35 -14.52
N VAL A 185 -0.10 -10.06 -15.77
CA VAL A 185 0.96 -10.78 -16.50
C VAL A 185 2.36 -10.51 -15.94
N GLY A 186 2.56 -9.39 -15.27
CA GLY A 186 3.84 -9.00 -14.69
C GLY A 186 3.90 -9.12 -13.16
N ALA A 187 2.89 -9.70 -12.55
CA ALA A 187 2.79 -9.85 -11.09
C ALA A 187 3.02 -11.29 -10.64
#